data_a4bd3ed7b353f7e2d24dcdf634e304b9
#
_entry.id   a4bd3ed7b353f7e2d24dcdf634e304b9
#
_cell.length_a   1.000
_cell.length_b   1.000
_cell.length_c   1.000
_cell.angle_alpha   90.00
_cell.angle_beta   90.00
_cell.angle_gamma   90.00
#
_symmetry.space_group_name_H-M   'P 1'
#
loop_
_entity.id
_entity.type
_entity.pdbx_description
1 polymer ?
#
loop_
_entity_poly.entity_id
_entity_poly.type
_entity_poly.pdbx_seq_one_letter_code
_entity_poly.pdbx_strand_id
1 'polypeptide(L)'
;MFKFVRLMAMIPVLLAAVACSSMGPSSSTSSGSSRPELEQKARDAYRTLVATTPKAGELATKATAVLVFPEIVKAGFLVGAQGGDGVMFGPDGKVLGYYNATALSYGLQAGAQTFHQAFFLMTPAALNYLNSSDGWSVGMGPSVVVMDEGKAKSMTTTTLQSDVYAFIFGQEGLMAGMGVQGQKITRIKP
;
A
#
# COMPACT_ATOMS: atom_id res chain seq x y z
N MET A 1 57.20 -18.14 -35.00
CA MET A 1 57.36 -19.56 -34.68
C MET A 1 57.07 -19.71 -33.19
N PHE A 2 55.76 -19.86 -32.83
CA PHE A 2 55.33 -20.24 -31.48
C PHE A 2 54.02 -21.00 -31.60
N LYS A 3 54.02 -22.21 -31.04
CA LYS A 3 52.96 -23.25 -31.15
C LYS A 3 51.79 -22.91 -30.21
N PHE A 4 50.57 -22.91 -30.75
CA PHE A 4 49.36 -22.94 -29.98
C PHE A 4 49.10 -24.32 -29.42
N VAL A 5 49.11 -24.47 -28.09
CA VAL A 5 48.61 -25.68 -27.38
C VAL A 5 47.14 -25.46 -27.08
N ARG A 6 46.30 -26.24 -27.75
CA ARG A 6 44.87 -26.35 -27.42
C ARG A 6 44.74 -27.27 -26.22
N LEU A 7 44.25 -26.73 -25.09
CA LEU A 7 43.82 -27.50 -23.94
C LEU A 7 42.30 -27.68 -24.02
N MET A 8 41.84 -28.84 -24.36
CA MET A 8 40.45 -29.24 -24.46
C MET A 8 40.03 -29.80 -23.09
N ALA A 9 39.31 -29.04 -22.29
CA ALA A 9 38.74 -29.48 -21.02
C ALA A 9 37.39 -30.16 -21.27
N MET A 10 37.34 -31.46 -21.11
CA MET A 10 36.08 -32.25 -21.05
C MET A 10 35.34 -31.95 -19.74
N ILE A 11 34.12 -31.45 -19.87
CA ILE A 11 33.18 -31.31 -18.76
C ILE A 11 32.33 -32.60 -18.72
N PRO A 12 32.29 -33.33 -17.61
CA PRO A 12 31.38 -34.47 -17.48
C PRO A 12 29.96 -33.95 -17.21
N VAL A 13 29.02 -34.33 -18.07
CA VAL A 13 27.58 -34.12 -17.87
C VAL A 13 27.10 -35.08 -16.78
N LEU A 14 26.76 -34.53 -15.63
CA LEU A 14 26.10 -35.24 -14.54
C LEU A 14 24.61 -35.30 -14.84
N LEU A 15 24.09 -36.47 -15.22
CA LEU A 15 22.64 -36.70 -15.28
C LEU A 15 22.08 -36.75 -13.86
N ALA A 16 21.39 -35.68 -13.44
CA ALA A 16 20.57 -35.71 -12.25
C ALA A 16 19.18 -36.28 -12.60
N ALA A 17 18.86 -37.42 -12.02
CA ALA A 17 17.55 -38.05 -12.10
C ALA A 17 16.52 -37.13 -11.39
N VAL A 18 15.54 -36.61 -12.15
CA VAL A 18 14.40 -35.88 -11.63
C VAL A 18 13.43 -36.88 -11.02
N ALA A 19 13.38 -36.94 -9.69
CA ALA A 19 12.31 -37.64 -8.97
C ALA A 19 11.04 -36.75 -9.07
N CYS A 20 10.06 -37.20 -9.84
CA CYS A 20 8.72 -36.62 -9.85
C CYS A 20 8.03 -36.91 -8.52
N SER A 21 8.13 -35.99 -7.58
CA SER A 21 7.21 -35.91 -6.45
C SER A 21 5.90 -35.31 -6.97
N SER A 22 4.80 -36.06 -6.89
CA SER A 22 3.45 -35.59 -7.19
C SER A 22 3.07 -34.50 -6.23
N MET A 23 3.27 -33.24 -6.67
CA MET A 23 2.67 -32.07 -6.00
C MET A 23 1.18 -32.07 -6.36
N GLY A 24 0.34 -32.37 -5.39
CA GLY A 24 -1.08 -32.07 -5.45
C GLY A 24 -1.31 -30.57 -5.71
N PRO A 25 -2.51 -30.17 -6.15
CA PRO A 25 -2.77 -28.77 -6.45
C PRO A 25 -2.58 -27.95 -5.17
N SER A 26 -1.44 -27.25 -5.08
CA SER A 26 -1.25 -26.20 -4.10
C SER A 26 -2.24 -25.12 -4.46
N SER A 27 -3.31 -25.01 -3.69
CA SER A 27 -4.12 -23.80 -3.65
C SER A 27 -3.16 -22.65 -3.46
N SER A 28 -3.05 -21.77 -4.44
CA SER A 28 -2.34 -20.52 -4.36
C SER A 28 -2.99 -19.69 -3.25
N THR A 29 -2.52 -19.91 -2.03
CA THR A 29 -2.84 -19.04 -0.89
C THR A 29 -2.14 -17.72 -1.21
N SER A 30 -2.89 -16.76 -1.70
CA SER A 30 -2.49 -15.37 -1.66
C SER A 30 -2.07 -15.10 -0.21
N SER A 31 -0.82 -14.66 -0.02
CA SER A 31 -0.25 -14.32 1.29
C SER A 31 -0.92 -13.06 1.85
N GLY A 32 -2.23 -13.09 2.04
CA GLY A 32 -2.98 -12.11 2.80
C GLY A 32 -2.78 -12.42 4.28
N SER A 33 -2.32 -11.45 5.06
CA SER A 33 -2.31 -11.53 6.51
C SER A 33 -3.69 -11.94 7.02
N SER A 34 -3.76 -12.78 8.05
CA SER A 34 -5.05 -13.08 8.69
C SER A 34 -5.71 -11.77 9.16
N ARG A 35 -7.04 -11.72 9.18
CA ARG A 35 -7.75 -10.48 9.61
C ARG A 35 -7.25 -9.95 10.96
N PRO A 36 -7.05 -10.74 12.01
CA PRO A 36 -6.51 -10.26 13.27
C PRO A 36 -5.08 -9.68 13.15
N GLU A 37 -4.24 -10.27 12.32
CA GLU A 37 -2.89 -9.78 12.07
C GLU A 37 -2.91 -8.45 11.29
N LEU A 38 -3.77 -8.33 10.29
CA LEU A 38 -3.98 -7.10 9.54
C LEU A 38 -4.46 -5.97 10.46
N GLU A 39 -5.45 -6.27 11.35
CA GLU A 39 -5.94 -5.30 12.33
C GLU A 39 -4.82 -4.82 13.27
N GLN A 40 -4.00 -5.74 13.77
CA GLN A 40 -2.89 -5.38 14.66
C GLN A 40 -1.88 -4.49 13.94
N LYS A 41 -1.45 -4.87 12.75
CA LYS A 41 -0.55 -4.06 11.92
C LYS A 41 -1.12 -2.67 11.63
N ALA A 42 -2.42 -2.60 11.31
CA ALA A 42 -3.09 -1.33 11.03
C ALA A 42 -3.17 -0.43 12.28
N ARG A 43 -3.43 -1.00 13.47
CA ARG A 43 -3.42 -0.25 14.74
C ARG A 43 -2.04 0.28 15.07
N ASP A 44 -0.99 -0.51 14.85
CA ASP A 44 0.38 -0.12 15.15
C ASP A 44 0.86 0.98 14.20
N ALA A 45 0.58 0.85 12.88
CA ALA A 45 0.85 1.90 11.91
C ALA A 45 0.10 3.20 12.26
N TYR A 46 -1.18 3.11 12.62
CA TYR A 46 -1.98 4.27 13.03
C TYR A 46 -1.42 4.96 14.27
N ARG A 47 -1.06 4.21 15.31
CA ARG A 47 -0.43 4.76 16.54
C ARG A 47 0.87 5.48 16.21
N THR A 48 1.71 4.88 15.37
CA THR A 48 2.97 5.50 14.92
C THR A 48 2.72 6.81 14.22
N LEU A 49 1.76 6.86 13.29
CA LEU A 49 1.40 8.09 12.57
C LEU A 49 0.95 9.20 13.54
N VAL A 50 0.03 8.91 14.44
CA VAL A 50 -0.51 9.89 15.39
C VAL A 50 0.56 10.38 16.37
N ALA A 51 1.48 9.49 16.79
CA ALA A 51 2.57 9.84 17.71
C ALA A 51 3.65 10.72 17.04
N THR A 52 3.93 10.49 15.75
CA THR A 52 5.01 11.19 15.03
C THR A 52 4.55 12.41 14.26
N THR A 53 3.25 12.49 13.95
CA THR A 53 2.67 13.57 13.13
C THR A 53 1.55 14.28 13.87
N PRO A 54 1.82 15.43 14.54
CA PRO A 54 0.82 16.15 15.34
C PRO A 54 -0.47 16.47 14.58
N LYS A 55 -0.35 16.76 13.26
CA LYS A 55 -1.50 17.03 12.41
C LYS A 55 -2.42 15.84 12.23
N ALA A 56 -1.86 14.64 12.15
CA ALA A 56 -2.64 13.41 12.12
C ALA A 56 -3.40 13.22 13.45
N GLY A 57 -2.78 13.55 14.58
CA GLY A 57 -3.43 13.56 15.89
C GLY A 57 -4.63 14.52 15.97
N GLU A 58 -4.51 15.73 15.44
CA GLU A 58 -5.61 16.69 15.37
C GLU A 58 -6.78 16.17 14.49
N LEU A 59 -6.46 15.59 13.34
CA LEU A 59 -7.47 15.05 12.43
C LEU A 59 -8.16 13.82 13.02
N ALA A 60 -7.42 12.99 13.76
CA ALA A 60 -7.94 11.81 14.43
C ALA A 60 -9.10 12.13 15.39
N THR A 61 -9.03 13.25 16.08
CA THR A 61 -10.10 13.69 17.02
C THR A 61 -11.38 14.15 16.33
N LYS A 62 -11.33 14.45 15.04
CA LYS A 62 -12.43 15.04 14.26
C LYS A 62 -12.95 14.08 13.16
N ALA A 63 -12.19 13.05 12.83
CA ALA A 63 -12.53 12.14 11.74
C ALA A 63 -13.76 11.30 12.07
N THR A 64 -14.64 11.14 11.09
CA THR A 64 -15.78 10.22 11.15
C THR A 64 -15.31 8.76 11.12
N ALA A 65 -14.22 8.49 10.38
CA ALA A 65 -13.55 7.18 10.32
C ALA A 65 -12.11 7.36 9.84
N VAL A 66 -11.26 6.37 10.14
CA VAL A 66 -9.89 6.32 9.64
C VAL A 66 -9.65 4.97 8.96
N LEU A 67 -9.26 5.00 7.68
CA LEU A 67 -8.88 3.82 6.91
C LEU A 67 -7.36 3.72 6.86
N VAL A 68 -6.80 2.63 7.36
CA VAL A 68 -5.35 2.43 7.46
C VAL A 68 -4.93 1.22 6.65
N PHE A 69 -4.00 1.42 5.74
CA PHE A 69 -3.27 0.39 5.01
C PHE A 69 -1.88 0.26 5.65
N PRO A 70 -1.64 -0.79 6.46
CA PRO A 70 -0.38 -0.93 7.19
C PRO A 70 0.79 -1.32 6.30
N GLU A 71 0.52 -1.79 5.10
CA GLU A 71 1.54 -2.16 4.14
C GLU A 71 0.98 -2.04 2.72
N ILE A 72 1.51 -1.10 1.96
CA ILE A 72 1.31 -1.02 0.52
C ILE A 72 2.64 -1.33 -0.14
N VAL A 73 2.65 -2.37 -0.96
CA VAL A 73 3.79 -2.73 -1.79
C VAL A 73 3.64 -2.07 -3.15
N LYS A 74 4.66 -1.34 -3.58
CA LYS A 74 4.75 -0.73 -4.90
C LYS A 74 6.00 -1.22 -5.61
N ALA A 75 5.85 -1.68 -6.86
CA ALA A 75 6.97 -2.08 -7.70
C ALA A 75 6.68 -1.71 -9.16
N GLY A 76 7.74 -1.45 -9.93
CA GLY A 76 7.59 -1.16 -11.34
C GLY A 76 8.87 -0.80 -12.06
N PHE A 77 8.76 -0.86 -13.40
CA PHE A 77 9.74 -0.36 -14.36
C PHE A 77 8.97 0.22 -15.55
N LEU A 78 8.98 1.53 -15.73
CA LEU A 78 8.15 2.30 -16.67
C LEU A 78 6.65 2.20 -16.40
N VAL A 79 6.14 0.99 -16.15
CA VAL A 79 4.80 0.72 -15.63
C VAL A 79 4.98 0.13 -14.24
N GLY A 80 4.23 0.62 -13.28
CA GLY A 80 4.26 0.14 -11.90
C GLY A 80 2.86 -0.24 -11.43
N ALA A 81 2.82 -1.14 -10.46
CA ALA A 81 1.63 -1.50 -9.73
C ALA A 81 1.88 -1.35 -8.23
N GLN A 82 0.83 -1.03 -7.50
CA GLN A 82 0.85 -1.09 -6.04
C GLN A 82 -0.43 -1.72 -5.52
N GLY A 83 -0.35 -2.31 -4.33
CA GLY A 83 -1.49 -2.90 -3.68
C GLY A 83 -1.24 -3.17 -2.21
N GLY A 84 -2.32 -3.26 -1.45
CA GLY A 84 -2.29 -3.59 -0.04
C GLY A 84 -3.69 -3.65 0.55
N ASP A 85 -3.83 -4.37 1.66
CA ASP A 85 -5.07 -4.48 2.41
C ASP A 85 -5.06 -3.52 3.61
N GLY A 86 -6.23 -3.03 3.95
CA GLY A 86 -6.42 -2.06 5.01
C GLY A 86 -7.64 -2.30 5.86
N VAL A 87 -7.67 -1.63 7.00
CA VAL A 87 -8.74 -1.70 7.99
C VAL A 87 -9.29 -0.31 8.26
N MET A 88 -10.61 -0.20 8.26
CA MET A 88 -11.30 1.03 8.66
C MET A 88 -11.71 0.95 10.12
N PHE A 89 -11.37 1.99 10.86
CA PHE A 89 -11.72 2.17 12.26
C PHE A 89 -12.71 3.32 12.43
N GLY A 90 -13.70 3.12 13.28
CA GLY A 90 -14.57 4.18 13.77
C GLY A 90 -13.89 5.04 14.85
N PRO A 91 -14.55 6.14 15.27
CA PRO A 91 -14.05 7.03 16.32
C PRO A 91 -13.83 6.30 17.66
N ASP A 92 -14.59 5.23 17.91
CA ASP A 92 -14.48 4.37 19.09
C ASP A 92 -13.43 3.27 18.95
N GLY A 93 -12.66 3.26 17.85
CA GLY A 93 -11.63 2.26 17.54
C GLY A 93 -12.17 0.91 17.11
N LYS A 94 -13.49 0.76 16.90
CA LYS A 94 -14.06 -0.48 16.35
C LYS A 94 -13.77 -0.61 14.87
N VAL A 95 -13.62 -1.84 14.39
CA VAL A 95 -13.47 -2.15 12.99
C VAL A 95 -14.79 -1.99 12.26
N LEU A 96 -14.83 -1.12 11.26
CA LEU A 96 -16.00 -0.86 10.40
C LEU A 96 -15.97 -1.68 9.11
N GLY A 97 -14.79 -2.17 8.71
CA GLY A 97 -14.62 -2.99 7.51
C GLY A 97 -13.18 -3.13 7.07
N TYR A 98 -13.02 -3.96 6.04
CA TYR A 98 -11.73 -4.24 5.40
C TYR A 98 -11.77 -3.74 3.97
N TYR A 99 -10.63 -3.26 3.47
CA TYR A 99 -10.53 -2.63 2.17
C TYR A 99 -9.24 -3.07 1.48
N ASN A 100 -9.29 -3.11 0.17
CA ASN A 100 -8.11 -3.31 -0.67
C ASN A 100 -7.84 -2.03 -1.46
N ALA A 101 -6.58 -1.59 -1.48
CA ALA A 101 -6.11 -0.51 -2.33
C ALA A 101 -5.31 -1.10 -3.47
N THR A 102 -5.61 -0.69 -4.69
CA THR A 102 -4.84 -1.02 -5.89
C THR A 102 -4.58 0.25 -6.69
N ALA A 103 -3.40 0.34 -7.28
CA ALA A 103 -3.11 1.42 -8.21
C ALA A 103 -2.17 0.95 -9.32
N LEU A 104 -2.31 1.58 -10.46
CA LEU A 104 -1.37 1.48 -11.57
C LEU A 104 -0.69 2.83 -11.75
N SER A 105 0.58 2.81 -12.03
CA SER A 105 1.38 3.99 -12.35
C SER A 105 2.07 3.81 -13.69
N TYR A 106 2.19 4.92 -14.43
CA TYR A 106 2.89 4.97 -15.69
C TYR A 106 3.85 6.17 -15.69
N GLY A 107 5.08 5.94 -16.10
CA GLY A 107 6.10 6.99 -16.16
C GLY A 107 7.52 6.46 -16.04
N LEU A 108 8.49 7.36 -16.01
CA LEU A 108 9.91 7.04 -15.82
C LEU A 108 10.15 6.70 -14.34
N GLN A 109 9.90 5.45 -13.98
CA GLN A 109 10.07 4.94 -12.62
C GLN A 109 10.70 3.55 -12.64
N ALA A 110 11.56 3.26 -11.66
CA ALA A 110 12.16 1.94 -11.49
C ALA A 110 12.41 1.67 -10.00
N GLY A 111 12.06 0.48 -9.54
CA GLY A 111 12.33 0.04 -8.18
C GLY A 111 11.15 -0.64 -7.48
N ALA A 112 11.35 -0.88 -6.20
CA ALA A 112 10.33 -1.39 -5.30
C ALA A 112 10.40 -0.66 -3.96
N GLN A 113 9.25 -0.39 -3.37
CA GLN A 113 9.12 0.21 -2.04
C GLN A 113 7.87 -0.31 -1.34
N THR A 114 7.90 -0.26 -0.02
CA THR A 114 6.75 -0.41 0.85
C THR A 114 6.48 0.88 1.60
N PHE A 115 5.24 1.12 1.97
CA PHE A 115 4.84 2.27 2.77
C PHE A 115 3.50 2.03 3.44
N HIS A 116 3.23 2.83 4.47
CA HIS A 116 1.93 2.89 5.12
C HIS A 116 1.10 4.03 4.53
N GLN A 117 -0.21 3.84 4.48
CA GLN A 117 -1.13 4.89 4.05
C GLN A 117 -2.34 4.97 4.98
N ALA A 118 -2.73 6.18 5.40
CA ALA A 118 -3.92 6.39 6.21
C ALA A 118 -4.80 7.49 5.59
N PHE A 119 -6.10 7.23 5.53
CA PHE A 119 -7.12 8.17 5.08
C PHE A 119 -8.00 8.56 6.26
N PHE A 120 -8.00 9.84 6.63
CA PHE A 120 -8.91 10.41 7.61
C PHE A 120 -10.15 10.92 6.88
N LEU A 121 -11.28 10.25 7.04
CA LEU A 121 -12.55 10.63 6.46
C LEU A 121 -13.24 11.61 7.41
N MET A 122 -13.32 12.88 7.01
CA MET A 122 -13.79 13.95 7.88
C MET A 122 -15.31 14.07 7.88
N THR A 123 -15.98 13.58 6.83
CA THR A 123 -17.43 13.72 6.67
C THR A 123 -18.13 12.39 6.52
N PRO A 124 -19.39 12.25 7.01
CA PRO A 124 -20.21 11.07 6.73
C PRO A 124 -20.43 10.83 5.23
N ALA A 125 -20.43 11.89 4.43
CA ALA A 125 -20.55 11.79 2.97
C ALA A 125 -19.36 11.05 2.36
N ALA A 126 -18.12 11.35 2.80
CA ALA A 126 -16.92 10.65 2.35
C ALA A 126 -16.97 9.16 2.72
N LEU A 127 -17.41 8.84 3.96
CA LEU A 127 -17.57 7.46 4.41
C LEU A 127 -18.63 6.71 3.57
N ASN A 128 -19.78 7.33 3.31
CA ASN A 128 -20.84 6.75 2.50
C ASN A 128 -20.38 6.54 1.04
N TYR A 129 -19.63 7.48 0.48
CA TYR A 129 -19.08 7.37 -0.87
C TYR A 129 -18.14 6.18 -1.00
N LEU A 130 -17.24 5.99 -0.03
CA LEU A 130 -16.33 4.83 0.00
C LEU A 130 -17.07 3.50 0.13
N ASN A 131 -18.20 3.48 0.85
CA ASN A 131 -19.02 2.28 1.03
C ASN A 131 -19.98 2.04 -0.12
N SER A 132 -20.20 3.01 -1.03
CA SER A 132 -21.09 2.85 -2.16
C SER A 132 -20.46 1.97 -3.24
N SER A 133 -21.19 0.93 -3.61
CA SER A 133 -21.08 -0.07 -4.69
C SER A 133 -19.70 -0.47 -5.24
N ASP A 134 -19.02 0.35 -6.01
CA ASP A 134 -17.90 -0.11 -6.86
C ASP A 134 -16.51 0.30 -6.35
N GLY A 135 -16.45 0.82 -5.12
CA GLY A 135 -15.22 1.36 -4.54
C GLY A 135 -14.95 2.80 -4.96
N TRP A 136 -13.93 3.38 -4.38
CA TRP A 136 -13.54 4.76 -4.56
C TRP A 136 -12.28 4.88 -5.41
N SER A 137 -12.40 5.56 -6.56
CA SER A 137 -11.24 6.03 -7.31
C SER A 137 -10.77 7.35 -6.72
N VAL A 138 -9.60 7.34 -6.11
CA VAL A 138 -9.04 8.53 -5.44
C VAL A 138 -8.87 9.66 -6.47
N GLY A 139 -9.41 10.84 -6.12
CA GLY A 139 -9.47 11.97 -7.05
C GLY A 139 -10.80 12.13 -7.78
N MET A 140 -11.74 11.18 -7.60
CA MET A 140 -13.14 11.29 -8.06
C MET A 140 -14.06 11.30 -6.83
N GLY A 141 -15.03 12.21 -6.79
CA GLY A 141 -15.94 12.33 -5.63
C GLY A 141 -15.40 13.22 -4.51
N PRO A 142 -15.26 12.73 -3.26
CA PRO A 142 -14.81 13.53 -2.13
C PRO A 142 -13.46 14.19 -2.38
N SER A 143 -13.30 15.42 -1.88
CA SER A 143 -12.02 16.12 -1.96
C SER A 143 -10.94 15.42 -1.12
N VAL A 144 -9.75 15.25 -1.67
CA VAL A 144 -8.62 14.59 -1.01
C VAL A 144 -7.41 15.48 -1.00
N VAL A 145 -6.84 15.66 0.18
CA VAL A 145 -5.53 16.29 0.36
C VAL A 145 -4.53 15.22 0.76
N VAL A 146 -3.50 15.02 -0.08
CA VAL A 146 -2.39 14.13 0.25
C VAL A 146 -1.37 14.87 1.07
N MET A 147 -1.04 14.29 2.22
CA MET A 147 -0.11 14.82 3.21
C MET A 147 1.16 13.97 3.21
N ASP A 148 2.28 14.59 3.03
CA ASP A 148 3.60 14.06 3.39
C ASP A 148 4.12 14.77 4.65
N GLU A 149 5.26 14.34 5.18
CA GLU A 149 5.84 14.95 6.39
C GLU A 149 6.10 16.46 6.24
N GLY A 150 6.48 16.91 5.06
CA GLY A 150 6.74 18.33 4.78
C GLY A 150 5.46 19.16 4.78
N LYS A 151 4.43 18.68 4.09
CA LYS A 151 3.12 19.33 4.05
C LYS A 151 2.42 19.31 5.41
N ALA A 152 2.52 18.22 6.15
CA ALA A 152 1.94 18.11 7.49
C ALA A 152 2.46 19.19 8.45
N LYS A 153 3.75 19.55 8.32
CA LYS A 153 4.37 20.61 9.14
C LYS A 153 3.96 22.04 8.75
N SER A 154 3.58 22.26 7.49
CA SER A 154 3.28 23.59 6.94
C SER A 154 1.79 23.98 6.98
N MET A 155 0.87 23.02 7.20
CA MET A 155 -0.56 23.29 7.21
C MET A 155 -1.01 23.94 8.52
N THR A 156 -1.72 25.07 8.40
CA THR A 156 -2.39 25.74 9.51
C THR A 156 -3.81 25.19 9.72
N THR A 157 -4.37 25.39 10.90
CA THR A 157 -5.72 24.90 11.27
C THR A 157 -6.84 25.47 10.38
N THR A 158 -6.60 26.59 9.73
CA THR A 158 -7.58 27.27 8.85
C THR A 158 -7.76 26.60 7.48
N THR A 159 -6.85 25.69 7.10
CA THR A 159 -6.86 25.03 5.78
C THR A 159 -7.53 23.65 5.79
N LEU A 160 -8.11 23.23 6.93
CA LEU A 160 -8.75 21.91 7.08
C LEU A 160 -10.21 21.93 6.57
N GLN A 161 -10.40 22.01 5.25
CA GLN A 161 -11.74 22.03 4.62
C GLN A 161 -11.93 20.90 3.58
N SER A 162 -11.09 19.86 3.62
CA SER A 162 -11.26 18.74 2.72
C SER A 162 -12.02 17.58 3.37
N ASP A 163 -12.75 16.83 2.55
CA ASP A 163 -13.51 15.66 3.01
C ASP A 163 -12.62 14.53 3.49
N VAL A 164 -11.41 14.42 2.92
CA VAL A 164 -10.45 13.35 3.22
C VAL A 164 -9.03 13.90 3.25
N TYR A 165 -8.27 13.48 4.26
CA TYR A 165 -6.81 13.69 4.34
C TYR A 165 -6.09 12.35 4.25
N ALA A 166 -5.20 12.21 3.28
CA ALA A 166 -4.41 10.99 3.06
C ALA A 166 -2.96 11.22 3.49
N PHE A 167 -2.45 10.39 4.40
CA PHE A 167 -1.05 10.39 4.83
C PHE A 167 -0.31 9.20 4.23
N ILE A 168 0.90 9.45 3.72
CA ILE A 168 1.85 8.44 3.29
C ILE A 168 3.06 8.54 4.22
N PHE A 169 3.44 7.45 4.85
CA PHE A 169 4.49 7.43 5.88
C PHE A 169 5.17 6.06 5.96
N GLY A 170 6.29 5.98 6.69
CA GLY A 170 7.02 4.73 6.88
C GLY A 170 7.50 4.12 5.56
N GLN A 171 8.05 4.93 4.67
CA GLN A 171 8.52 4.47 3.36
C GLN A 171 9.84 3.74 3.51
N GLU A 172 9.89 2.52 2.96
CA GLU A 172 11.07 1.67 2.92
C GLU A 172 11.32 1.16 1.49
N GLY A 173 12.58 0.90 1.15
CA GLY A 173 13.00 0.46 -0.17
C GLY A 173 13.45 1.60 -1.08
N LEU A 174 13.75 1.28 -2.32
CA LEU A 174 14.26 2.22 -3.31
C LEU A 174 13.34 2.25 -4.54
N MET A 175 12.80 3.43 -4.80
CA MET A 175 12.10 3.71 -6.05
C MET A 175 12.51 5.09 -6.54
N ALA A 176 13.02 5.15 -7.76
CA ALA A 176 13.39 6.39 -8.42
C ALA A 176 12.48 6.65 -9.61
N GLY A 177 12.18 7.93 -9.86
CA GLY A 177 11.44 8.36 -11.03
C GLY A 177 10.15 9.12 -10.73
N MET A 178 9.48 9.50 -11.80
CA MET A 178 8.19 10.21 -11.78
C MET A 178 7.16 9.43 -12.58
N GLY A 179 5.97 9.27 -12.01
CA GLY A 179 4.87 8.60 -12.68
C GLY A 179 3.51 9.19 -12.29
N VAL A 180 2.56 9.11 -13.20
CA VAL A 180 1.16 9.40 -12.93
C VAL A 180 0.52 8.14 -12.37
N GLN A 181 -0.25 8.28 -11.30
CA GLN A 181 -0.83 7.16 -10.58
C GLN A 181 -2.33 7.36 -10.38
N GLY A 182 -3.11 6.32 -10.71
CA GLY A 182 -4.52 6.20 -10.35
C GLY A 182 -4.70 5.12 -9.28
N GLN A 183 -5.35 5.46 -8.17
CA GLN A 183 -5.62 4.54 -7.05
C GLN A 183 -7.10 4.25 -6.92
N LYS A 184 -7.45 2.98 -6.76
CA LYS A 184 -8.81 2.52 -6.43
C LYS A 184 -8.81 1.82 -5.08
N ILE A 185 -9.78 2.16 -4.23
CA ILE A 185 -10.02 1.55 -2.93
C ILE A 185 -11.36 0.83 -2.99
N THR A 186 -11.36 -0.45 -2.67
CA THR A 186 -12.56 -1.31 -2.75
C THR A 186 -12.77 -2.01 -1.42
N ARG A 187 -14.03 -2.10 -0.98
CA ARG A 187 -14.38 -2.83 0.23
C ARG A 187 -14.26 -4.34 -0.01
N ILE A 188 -13.57 -5.03 0.89
CA ILE A 188 -13.50 -6.50 0.90
C ILE A 188 -14.79 -7.02 1.52
N LYS A 189 -15.54 -7.82 0.77
CA LYS A 189 -16.75 -8.48 1.30
C LYS A 189 -16.36 -9.56 2.31
N PRO A 190 -17.19 -9.81 3.33
CA PRO A 190 -16.94 -10.87 4.32
C PRO A 190 -16.86 -12.26 3.71
#